data_bcae86f0ee795b439a140582262a9143
#
_entry.id   bcae86f0ee795b439a140582262a9143
#
_cell.length_a   1.000
_cell.length_b   1.000
_cell.length_c   1.000
_cell.angle_alpha   90.00
_cell.angle_beta   90.00
_cell.angle_gamma   90.00
#
_symmetry.space_group_name_H-M   'P 1'
#
loop_
_entity.id
_entity.type
_entity.pdbx_description
1 polymer ?
#
loop_
_entity_poly.entity_id
_entity_poly.type
_entity_poly.pdbx_seq_one_letter_code
_entity_poly.pdbx_strand_id
1 'polypeptide(L)'
;MKLRDYQQEIVDKINSSTSIRNCVQLSTGGGKTVIFSHLANNFKGKVLILVNRTELVQQTARNISKSVSLITAKTKKIGSGDVLIGMVESVNNRIKKGLFDINSVDLIIVDEIQNLQFIKVFEGYEKRLLGFTATPVTMKKERYFKCKYCESKHETQVECCGKETQKYTLEVSLKRWYGELIQGIEIENLIDRGNLTPVHNFSCDNPNLDKLKTDASGEYTNKSIDDTFNNLASTENLIENYLEHCVGKKTMVFNANIEANNEAFKLFQMRGYNVRSYDSKSKEKRGRVVEWFRNTPDGILMSVGVFTTGFDVEDVECIIMNKATQSLSLYHQIVGRGGRITDKIYKPYFKMIDLGGNVSKFGSWSDSVNWEAIYNNEKEKKARVRDVEDFIICHSCEAMIKEYDCEYCGAKKKVKKAKSKVVIAKELIKLPPPRVNHILNYCQKNQLTINDGKNLTANYILDMFIFSKTKPESIVENKEYLRKEIEKAILPIYFALHNSDLEGNKFRTIKDFQNKIYNKINKYYEERG
;
A
#
# COMPACT_ATOMS: atom_id res chain seq x y z
N MET A 1 27.25 -15.27 -0.71
CA MET A 1 25.80 -15.25 -0.36
C MET A 1 25.21 -16.57 -0.83
N LYS A 2 24.62 -17.37 0.06
CA LYS A 2 23.99 -18.66 -0.32
C LYS A 2 22.58 -18.39 -0.83
N LEU A 3 22.26 -18.84 -2.04
CA LEU A 3 20.91 -18.76 -2.59
C LEU A 3 19.99 -19.76 -1.87
N ARG A 4 18.72 -19.41 -1.77
CA ARG A 4 17.65 -20.37 -1.44
C ARG A 4 17.39 -21.25 -2.65
N ASP A 5 16.76 -22.43 -2.46
CA ASP A 5 16.45 -23.39 -3.53
C ASP A 5 15.72 -22.74 -4.72
N TYR A 6 14.61 -22.03 -4.47
CA TYR A 6 13.86 -21.36 -5.53
C TYR A 6 14.63 -20.22 -6.22
N GLN A 7 15.58 -19.57 -5.52
CA GLN A 7 16.45 -18.57 -6.13
C GLN A 7 17.47 -19.21 -7.05
N GLN A 8 17.99 -20.37 -6.67
CA GLN A 8 18.88 -21.16 -7.52
C GLN A 8 18.16 -21.64 -8.78
N GLU A 9 16.92 -22.15 -8.67
CA GLU A 9 16.11 -22.53 -9.82
C GLU A 9 15.93 -21.39 -10.83
N ILE A 10 15.71 -20.15 -10.34
CA ILE A 10 15.60 -18.96 -11.20
C ILE A 10 16.94 -18.67 -11.89
N VAL A 11 18.05 -18.76 -11.17
CA VAL A 11 19.39 -18.57 -11.74
C VAL A 11 19.65 -19.62 -12.83
N ASP A 12 19.28 -20.88 -12.60
CA ASP A 12 19.46 -21.97 -13.56
C ASP A 12 18.60 -21.75 -14.82
N LYS A 13 17.35 -21.32 -14.66
CA LYS A 13 16.48 -20.91 -15.79
C LYS A 13 17.07 -19.74 -16.58
N ILE A 14 17.63 -18.71 -15.90
CA ILE A 14 18.30 -17.60 -16.56
C ILE A 14 19.52 -18.08 -17.36
N ASN A 15 20.32 -18.97 -16.78
CA ASN A 15 21.54 -19.47 -17.43
C ASN A 15 21.25 -20.42 -18.59
N SER A 16 20.15 -21.16 -18.56
CA SER A 16 19.72 -22.06 -19.64
C SER A 16 18.96 -21.37 -20.77
N SER A 17 18.49 -20.14 -20.54
CA SER A 17 17.78 -19.36 -21.55
C SER A 17 18.69 -18.98 -22.71
N THR A 18 18.22 -19.23 -23.94
CA THR A 18 18.87 -18.79 -25.20
C THR A 18 18.53 -17.36 -25.59
N SER A 19 17.53 -16.77 -24.93
CA SER A 19 17.14 -15.38 -25.17
C SER A 19 18.18 -14.42 -24.62
N ILE A 20 18.60 -13.47 -25.43
CA ILE A 20 19.50 -12.39 -25.00
C ILE A 20 18.81 -11.36 -24.09
N ARG A 21 17.47 -11.32 -24.10
CA ARG A 21 16.65 -10.40 -23.31
C ARG A 21 15.61 -11.17 -22.52
N ASN A 22 15.74 -11.21 -21.20
CA ASN A 22 14.82 -11.92 -20.33
C ASN A 22 14.10 -10.96 -19.37
N CYS A 23 12.79 -11.14 -19.25
CA CYS A 23 11.98 -10.56 -18.18
C CYS A 23 11.90 -11.57 -17.02
N VAL A 24 12.50 -11.25 -15.89
CA VAL A 24 12.49 -12.12 -14.70
C VAL A 24 11.41 -11.59 -13.75
N GLN A 25 10.30 -12.32 -13.69
CA GLN A 25 9.20 -11.99 -12.77
C GLN A 25 9.45 -12.69 -11.42
N LEU A 26 9.49 -11.92 -10.35
CA LEU A 26 9.57 -12.41 -8.99
C LEU A 26 8.91 -11.42 -8.05
N SER A 27 8.01 -11.89 -7.20
CA SER A 27 7.24 -11.07 -6.26
C SER A 27 8.10 -10.17 -5.39
N THR A 28 7.50 -9.09 -4.87
CA THR A 28 8.13 -8.23 -3.87
C THR A 28 8.45 -9.06 -2.63
N GLY A 29 9.69 -9.00 -2.14
CA GLY A 29 10.17 -9.83 -1.04
C GLY A 29 10.75 -11.18 -1.46
N GLY A 30 10.59 -11.63 -2.71
CA GLY A 30 11.17 -12.88 -3.22
C GLY A 30 12.70 -12.86 -3.40
N GLY A 31 13.37 -11.74 -3.14
CA GLY A 31 14.83 -11.65 -3.16
C GLY A 31 15.43 -11.32 -4.54
N LYS A 32 14.74 -10.52 -5.37
CA LYS A 32 15.27 -10.03 -6.67
C LYS A 32 16.72 -9.54 -6.56
N THR A 33 17.00 -8.69 -5.56
CA THR A 33 18.34 -8.12 -5.34
C THR A 33 19.39 -9.20 -5.06
N VAL A 34 19.04 -10.26 -4.34
CA VAL A 34 19.94 -11.39 -4.05
C VAL A 34 20.30 -12.11 -5.35
N ILE A 35 19.31 -12.44 -6.18
CA ILE A 35 19.49 -13.14 -7.45
C ILE A 35 20.35 -12.33 -8.40
N PHE A 36 20.01 -11.07 -8.65
CA PHE A 36 20.77 -10.29 -9.62
C PHE A 36 22.19 -9.91 -9.11
N SER A 37 22.38 -9.76 -7.80
CA SER A 37 23.72 -9.61 -7.24
C SER A 37 24.57 -10.88 -7.39
N HIS A 38 23.96 -12.06 -7.18
CA HIS A 38 24.62 -13.35 -7.43
C HIS A 38 25.05 -13.48 -8.91
N LEU A 39 24.13 -13.17 -9.84
CA LEU A 39 24.44 -13.17 -11.28
C LEU A 39 25.59 -12.22 -11.61
N ALA A 40 25.57 -10.98 -11.11
CA ALA A 40 26.62 -9.99 -11.37
C ALA A 40 27.97 -10.43 -10.82
N ASN A 41 28.01 -11.06 -9.62
CA ASN A 41 29.23 -11.56 -9.00
C ASN A 41 29.86 -12.71 -9.78
N ASN A 42 29.06 -13.55 -10.43
CA ASN A 42 29.54 -14.75 -11.14
C ASN A 42 29.69 -14.54 -12.67
N PHE A 43 29.21 -13.45 -13.22
CA PHE A 43 29.27 -13.17 -14.65
C PHE A 43 30.70 -12.87 -15.08
N LYS A 44 31.18 -13.51 -16.17
CA LYS A 44 32.49 -13.21 -16.77
C LYS A 44 32.33 -12.04 -17.76
N GLY A 45 32.80 -10.86 -17.36
CA GLY A 45 32.69 -9.64 -18.15
C GLY A 45 32.18 -8.47 -17.33
N LYS A 46 31.99 -7.33 -17.98
CA LYS A 46 31.57 -6.07 -17.37
C LYS A 46 30.07 -6.00 -17.24
N VAL A 47 29.59 -5.70 -16.03
CA VAL A 47 28.15 -5.67 -15.72
C VAL A 47 27.70 -4.24 -15.42
N LEU A 48 26.54 -3.84 -15.95
CA LEU A 48 25.84 -2.62 -15.56
C LEU A 48 24.53 -2.99 -14.84
N ILE A 49 24.41 -2.57 -13.59
CA ILE A 49 23.14 -2.69 -12.84
C ILE A 49 22.47 -1.32 -12.82
N LEU A 50 21.24 -1.26 -13.34
CA LEU A 50 20.44 -0.03 -13.39
C LEU A 50 19.36 -0.07 -12.31
N VAL A 51 19.31 0.98 -11.51
CA VAL A 51 18.31 1.20 -10.48
C VAL A 51 17.68 2.59 -10.63
N ASN A 52 16.50 2.78 -10.05
CA ASN A 52 15.74 4.03 -10.16
C ASN A 52 15.85 4.94 -8.93
N ARG A 53 16.61 4.54 -7.87
CA ARG A 53 16.75 5.31 -6.63
C ARG A 53 18.15 5.24 -6.06
N THR A 54 18.60 6.36 -5.49
CA THR A 54 19.95 6.49 -4.92
C THR A 54 20.20 5.53 -3.76
N GLU A 55 19.19 5.28 -2.93
CA GLU A 55 19.29 4.35 -1.80
C GLU A 55 19.56 2.92 -2.28
N LEU A 56 18.94 2.52 -3.40
CA LEU A 56 19.16 1.21 -4.00
C LEU A 56 20.56 1.05 -4.58
N VAL A 57 21.19 2.13 -5.06
CA VAL A 57 22.60 2.09 -5.51
C VAL A 57 23.52 1.59 -4.40
N GLN A 58 23.40 2.17 -3.21
CA GLN A 58 24.23 1.79 -2.06
C GLN A 58 23.90 0.40 -1.53
N GLN A 59 22.61 0.07 -1.46
CA GLN A 59 22.16 -1.24 -1.03
C GLN A 59 22.65 -2.35 -1.96
N THR A 60 22.56 -2.14 -3.27
CA THR A 60 23.05 -3.09 -4.28
C THR A 60 24.58 -3.24 -4.18
N ALA A 61 25.31 -2.12 -4.04
CA ALA A 61 26.77 -2.14 -3.95
C ALA A 61 27.28 -3.01 -2.79
N ARG A 62 26.61 -3.02 -1.65
CA ARG A 62 26.97 -3.86 -0.49
C ARG A 62 26.89 -5.35 -0.76
N ASN A 63 26.10 -5.77 -1.75
CA ASN A 63 25.90 -7.18 -2.10
C ASN A 63 26.84 -7.64 -3.23
N ILE A 64 27.64 -6.76 -3.79
CA ILE A 64 28.60 -7.07 -4.85
C ILE A 64 29.98 -7.31 -4.23
N SER A 65 30.57 -8.46 -4.53
CA SER A 65 31.91 -8.85 -4.08
C SER A 65 33.02 -8.44 -5.04
N LYS A 66 32.70 -8.11 -6.29
CA LYS A 66 33.62 -7.60 -7.31
C LYS A 66 33.90 -6.11 -7.13
N SER A 67 34.85 -5.59 -7.89
CA SER A 67 35.12 -4.15 -7.94
C SER A 67 33.91 -3.37 -8.46
N VAL A 68 33.46 -2.36 -7.69
CA VAL A 68 32.24 -1.57 -7.99
C VAL A 68 32.59 -0.14 -8.35
N SER A 69 31.95 0.39 -9.38
CA SER A 69 31.94 1.81 -9.69
C SER A 69 30.52 2.34 -9.75
N LEU A 70 30.25 3.49 -9.11
CA LEU A 70 28.91 4.07 -9.03
C LEU A 70 28.72 5.16 -10.07
N ILE A 71 27.54 5.19 -10.70
CA ILE A 71 27.13 6.21 -11.69
C ILE A 71 25.90 6.95 -11.16
N THR A 72 26.14 8.05 -10.44
CA THR A 72 25.11 8.92 -9.86
C THR A 72 25.26 10.34 -10.36
N ALA A 73 24.35 11.24 -9.99
CA ALA A 73 24.47 12.66 -10.31
C ALA A 73 25.76 13.31 -9.75
N LYS A 74 26.29 12.77 -8.63
CA LYS A 74 27.52 13.27 -7.97
C LYS A 74 28.80 12.68 -8.56
N THR A 75 28.71 11.64 -9.38
CA THR A 75 29.89 10.99 -9.98
C THR A 75 30.51 11.89 -11.04
N LYS A 76 31.73 12.36 -10.84
CA LYS A 76 32.47 13.18 -11.83
C LYS A 76 33.01 12.33 -12.98
N LYS A 77 33.64 11.21 -12.69
CA LYS A 77 34.27 10.29 -13.65
C LYS A 77 33.82 8.86 -13.34
N ILE A 78 33.46 8.08 -14.34
CA ILE A 78 33.10 6.66 -14.20
C ILE A 78 34.42 5.89 -13.94
N GLY A 79 34.40 5.07 -12.88
CA GLY A 79 35.52 4.20 -12.58
C GLY A 79 35.60 2.97 -13.46
N SER A 80 36.67 2.19 -13.31
CA SER A 80 36.95 0.97 -14.09
C SER A 80 36.45 -0.32 -13.45
N GLY A 81 35.53 -0.26 -12.49
CA GLY A 81 35.04 -1.45 -11.80
C GLY A 81 34.39 -2.47 -12.74
N ASP A 82 34.47 -3.76 -12.36
CA ASP A 82 33.86 -4.86 -13.10
C ASP A 82 32.33 -4.77 -13.10
N VAL A 83 31.76 -4.20 -12.02
CA VAL A 83 30.33 -3.95 -11.87
C VAL A 83 30.08 -2.45 -11.74
N LEU A 84 29.36 -1.90 -12.70
CA LEU A 84 28.86 -0.54 -12.66
C LEU A 84 27.45 -0.54 -12.08
N ILE A 85 27.17 0.31 -11.09
CA ILE A 85 25.84 0.46 -10.52
C ILE A 85 25.38 1.89 -10.77
N GLY A 86 24.35 2.07 -11.58
CA GLY A 86 23.94 3.37 -12.07
C GLY A 86 22.49 3.72 -11.80
N MET A 87 22.28 5.01 -11.44
CA MET A 87 20.95 5.63 -11.54
C MET A 87 20.59 5.77 -13.02
N VAL A 88 19.40 5.30 -13.40
CA VAL A 88 18.94 5.32 -14.80
C VAL A 88 19.09 6.70 -15.47
N GLU A 89 18.68 7.77 -14.78
CA GLU A 89 18.79 9.14 -15.31
C GLU A 89 20.25 9.58 -15.49
N SER A 90 21.11 9.21 -14.52
CA SER A 90 22.52 9.56 -14.56
C SER A 90 23.28 8.84 -15.69
N VAL A 91 22.93 7.57 -15.93
CA VAL A 91 23.50 6.77 -17.03
C VAL A 91 23.01 7.31 -18.37
N ASN A 92 21.69 7.52 -18.51
CA ASN A 92 21.10 8.06 -19.76
C ASN A 92 21.70 9.42 -20.15
N ASN A 93 21.86 10.32 -19.18
CA ASN A 93 22.48 11.63 -19.43
C ASN A 93 23.94 11.51 -19.89
N ARG A 94 24.71 10.51 -19.41
CA ARG A 94 26.09 10.29 -19.86
C ARG A 94 26.18 9.67 -21.24
N ILE A 95 25.28 8.75 -21.56
CA ILE A 95 25.17 8.19 -22.93
C ILE A 95 24.88 9.31 -23.91
N LYS A 96 23.87 10.16 -23.65
CA LYS A 96 23.54 11.30 -24.52
C LYS A 96 24.67 12.31 -24.71
N LYS A 97 25.56 12.45 -23.71
CA LYS A 97 26.74 13.35 -23.78
C LYS A 97 27.97 12.67 -24.35
N GLY A 98 27.91 11.42 -24.81
CA GLY A 98 29.05 10.65 -25.28
C GLY A 98 30.10 10.33 -24.19
N LEU A 99 29.73 10.44 -22.91
CA LEU A 99 30.60 10.18 -21.77
C LEU A 99 30.57 8.73 -21.27
N PHE A 100 29.67 7.92 -21.79
CA PHE A 100 29.55 6.50 -21.50
C PHE A 100 28.99 5.76 -22.71
N ASP A 101 29.75 4.76 -23.17
CA ASP A 101 29.31 3.84 -24.21
C ASP A 101 28.64 2.62 -23.55
N ILE A 102 27.37 2.43 -23.84
CA ILE A 102 26.58 1.31 -23.30
C ILE A 102 27.09 -0.05 -23.82
N ASN A 103 27.69 -0.10 -25.03
CA ASN A 103 28.23 -1.31 -25.61
C ASN A 103 29.57 -1.75 -24.96
N SER A 104 30.15 -0.89 -24.09
CA SER A 104 31.34 -1.25 -23.30
C SER A 104 31.04 -2.25 -22.17
N VAL A 105 29.76 -2.55 -21.89
CA VAL A 105 29.37 -3.58 -20.90
C VAL A 105 28.84 -4.83 -21.62
N ASP A 106 28.92 -5.99 -20.94
CA ASP A 106 28.58 -7.30 -21.53
C ASP A 106 27.25 -7.83 -21.01
N LEU A 107 26.81 -7.32 -19.85
CA LEU A 107 25.51 -7.64 -19.25
C LEU A 107 24.89 -6.39 -18.65
N ILE A 108 23.62 -6.14 -18.98
CA ILE A 108 22.81 -5.15 -18.29
C ILE A 108 21.77 -5.86 -17.42
N ILE A 109 21.71 -5.48 -16.15
CA ILE A 109 20.68 -5.89 -15.21
C ILE A 109 19.86 -4.66 -14.82
N VAL A 110 18.54 -4.76 -14.94
CA VAL A 110 17.63 -3.65 -14.63
C VAL A 110 16.68 -4.09 -13.52
N ASP A 111 16.62 -3.32 -12.43
CA ASP A 111 15.65 -3.52 -11.36
C ASP A 111 14.40 -2.66 -11.59
N GLU A 112 13.21 -3.22 -11.32
CA GLU A 112 11.90 -2.58 -11.48
C GLU A 112 11.64 -2.10 -12.93
N ILE A 113 11.78 -3.03 -13.91
CA ILE A 113 11.69 -2.75 -15.35
C ILE A 113 10.34 -2.24 -15.85
N GLN A 114 9.27 -2.33 -15.05
CA GLN A 114 7.98 -1.73 -15.37
C GLN A 114 8.04 -0.20 -15.47
N ASN A 115 9.13 0.41 -14.99
CA ASN A 115 9.43 1.82 -15.23
C ASN A 115 10.09 2.01 -16.60
N LEU A 116 9.33 2.55 -17.55
CA LEU A 116 9.76 2.73 -18.94
C LEU A 116 10.96 3.69 -19.14
N GLN A 117 11.41 4.40 -18.12
CA GLN A 117 12.61 5.26 -18.22
C GLN A 117 13.87 4.48 -18.57
N PHE A 118 13.92 3.19 -18.22
CA PHE A 118 15.06 2.32 -18.51
C PHE A 118 15.22 2.03 -20.01
N ILE A 119 14.14 1.99 -20.78
CA ILE A 119 14.15 1.59 -22.19
C ILE A 119 15.11 2.45 -23.01
N LYS A 120 15.13 3.76 -22.74
CA LYS A 120 16.01 4.71 -23.45
C LYS A 120 17.51 4.44 -23.23
N VAL A 121 17.88 3.72 -22.16
CA VAL A 121 19.27 3.43 -21.82
C VAL A 121 19.81 2.27 -22.66
N PHE A 122 18.98 1.26 -22.93
CA PHE A 122 19.39 0.07 -23.68
C PHE A 122 18.83 0.01 -25.11
N GLU A 123 18.35 1.13 -25.64
CA GLU A 123 18.01 1.26 -27.05
C GLU A 123 19.28 1.04 -27.89
N GLY A 124 19.24 0.10 -28.84
CA GLY A 124 20.41 -0.29 -29.63
C GLY A 124 21.42 -1.22 -28.93
N TYR A 125 21.17 -1.63 -27.68
CA TYR A 125 22.03 -2.60 -27.00
C TYR A 125 21.67 -4.02 -27.42
N GLU A 126 22.62 -4.78 -27.97
CA GLU A 126 22.40 -6.10 -28.57
C GLU A 126 22.99 -7.26 -27.77
N LYS A 127 23.63 -6.97 -26.63
CA LYS A 127 24.15 -8.01 -25.73
C LYS A 127 23.10 -8.40 -24.67
N ARG A 128 23.52 -9.18 -23.67
CA ARG A 128 22.61 -9.77 -22.69
C ARG A 128 21.96 -8.72 -21.77
N LEU A 129 20.64 -8.78 -21.68
CA LEU A 129 19.80 -7.88 -20.88
C LEU A 129 18.86 -8.69 -19.97
N LEU A 130 18.96 -8.50 -18.66
CA LEU A 130 18.09 -9.12 -17.66
C LEU A 130 17.27 -8.03 -16.97
N GLY A 131 15.98 -8.10 -17.09
CA GLY A 131 15.06 -7.17 -16.43
C GLY A 131 14.29 -7.85 -15.29
N PHE A 132 14.36 -7.31 -14.08
CA PHE A 132 13.68 -7.83 -12.90
C PHE A 132 12.44 -7.00 -12.55
N THR A 133 11.33 -7.66 -12.24
CA THR A 133 10.09 -7.02 -11.84
C THR A 133 9.24 -7.93 -10.96
N ALA A 134 8.36 -7.34 -10.15
CA ALA A 134 7.30 -8.11 -9.49
C ALA A 134 6.11 -8.38 -10.42
N THR A 135 5.92 -7.51 -11.42
CA THR A 135 4.77 -7.57 -12.34
C THR A 135 5.26 -7.31 -13.77
N PRO A 136 5.12 -8.25 -14.71
CA PRO A 136 5.71 -8.16 -16.04
C PRO A 136 4.88 -7.28 -16.99
N VAL A 137 4.28 -6.22 -16.45
CA VAL A 137 3.53 -5.18 -17.16
C VAL A 137 3.99 -3.80 -16.74
N THR A 138 3.80 -2.83 -17.61
CA THR A 138 4.12 -1.43 -17.30
C THR A 138 2.94 -0.74 -16.62
N MET A 139 3.19 0.43 -16.00
CA MET A 139 2.12 1.30 -15.54
C MET A 139 1.43 2.06 -16.69
N LYS A 140 2.03 2.04 -17.90
CA LYS A 140 1.44 2.66 -19.08
C LYS A 140 0.31 1.80 -19.61
N LYS A 141 -0.78 2.42 -20.00
CA LYS A 141 -1.93 1.76 -20.61
C LYS A 141 -2.04 2.17 -22.06
N GLU A 142 -2.45 1.23 -22.90
CA GLU A 142 -2.80 1.46 -24.29
C GLU A 142 -4.28 1.17 -24.49
N ARG A 143 -4.92 2.00 -25.32
CA ARG A 143 -6.31 1.83 -25.74
C ARG A 143 -6.38 0.95 -26.96
N TYR A 144 -7.40 0.14 -27.02
CA TYR A 144 -7.82 -0.56 -28.22
C TYR A 144 -9.33 -0.70 -28.23
N PHE A 145 -9.87 -1.00 -29.39
CA PHE A 145 -11.28 -1.25 -29.58
C PHE A 145 -11.45 -2.71 -29.99
N LYS A 146 -12.44 -3.40 -29.41
CA LYS A 146 -12.66 -4.81 -29.62
C LYS A 146 -14.07 -5.06 -30.07
N CYS A 147 -14.23 -5.91 -31.10
CA CYS A 147 -15.52 -6.41 -31.51
C CYS A 147 -16.03 -7.46 -30.50
N LYS A 148 -17.26 -7.31 -30.05
CA LYS A 148 -17.92 -8.24 -29.13
C LYS A 148 -18.16 -9.62 -29.74
N TYR A 149 -18.28 -9.70 -31.07
CA TYR A 149 -18.66 -10.94 -31.77
C TYR A 149 -17.45 -11.74 -32.26
N CYS A 150 -16.53 -11.11 -32.99
CA CYS A 150 -15.37 -11.80 -33.56
C CYS A 150 -14.09 -11.58 -32.72
N GLU A 151 -14.19 -10.79 -31.64
CA GLU A 151 -13.07 -10.47 -30.74
C GLU A 151 -11.86 -9.79 -31.40
N SER A 152 -11.96 -9.35 -32.67
CA SER A 152 -10.89 -8.62 -33.32
C SER A 152 -10.59 -7.30 -32.62
N LYS A 153 -9.30 -6.96 -32.54
CA LYS A 153 -8.79 -5.72 -31.93
C LYS A 153 -8.48 -4.68 -32.99
N HIS A 154 -8.83 -3.44 -32.71
CA HIS A 154 -8.61 -2.30 -33.60
C HIS A 154 -7.99 -1.15 -32.78
N GLU A 155 -7.12 -0.36 -33.39
CA GLU A 155 -6.49 0.81 -32.73
C GLU A 155 -7.47 1.99 -32.58
N THR A 156 -8.46 2.05 -33.46
CA THR A 156 -9.50 3.08 -33.45
C THR A 156 -10.88 2.44 -33.34
N GLN A 157 -11.87 3.24 -32.98
CA GLN A 157 -13.27 2.80 -32.98
C GLN A 157 -13.72 2.60 -34.44
N VAL A 158 -14.18 1.40 -34.74
CA VAL A 158 -14.67 1.00 -36.05
C VAL A 158 -15.92 0.16 -35.92
N GLU A 159 -16.70 0.09 -36.97
CA GLU A 159 -17.77 -0.89 -37.06
C GLU A 159 -17.18 -2.25 -37.48
N CYS A 160 -17.51 -3.29 -36.72
CA CYS A 160 -17.07 -4.65 -36.95
C CYS A 160 -18.23 -5.61 -36.68
N CYS A 161 -18.46 -6.55 -37.59
CA CYS A 161 -19.60 -7.48 -37.50
C CYS A 161 -20.96 -6.77 -37.34
N GLY A 162 -21.15 -5.62 -38.03
CA GLY A 162 -22.40 -4.85 -38.03
C GLY A 162 -22.68 -4.07 -36.73
N LYS A 163 -21.68 -3.90 -35.86
CA LYS A 163 -21.79 -3.09 -34.63
C LYS A 163 -20.48 -2.36 -34.33
N GLU A 164 -20.60 -1.23 -33.62
CA GLU A 164 -19.45 -0.51 -33.13
C GLU A 164 -18.62 -1.34 -32.15
N THR A 165 -17.30 -1.25 -32.28
CA THR A 165 -16.35 -1.89 -31.38
C THR A 165 -16.37 -1.21 -30.00
N GLN A 166 -16.23 -2.00 -28.96
CA GLN A 166 -16.17 -1.49 -27.59
C GLN A 166 -14.72 -1.11 -27.21
N LYS A 167 -14.60 -0.03 -26.45
CA LYS A 167 -13.32 0.48 -25.98
C LYS A 167 -12.81 -0.32 -24.78
N TYR A 168 -11.56 -0.73 -24.84
CA TYR A 168 -10.83 -1.39 -23.76
C TYR A 168 -9.49 -0.71 -23.52
N THR A 169 -8.97 -0.92 -22.33
CA THR A 169 -7.65 -0.41 -21.94
C THR A 169 -6.87 -1.52 -21.24
N LEU A 170 -5.63 -1.72 -21.64
CA LEU A 170 -4.71 -2.72 -21.06
C LEU A 170 -3.40 -2.07 -20.63
N GLU A 171 -2.83 -2.57 -19.53
CA GLU A 171 -1.44 -2.32 -19.19
C GLU A 171 -0.54 -2.93 -20.28
N VAL A 172 0.48 -2.19 -20.71
CA VAL A 172 1.38 -2.65 -21.78
C VAL A 172 2.29 -3.74 -21.24
N SER A 173 2.27 -4.90 -21.87
CA SER A 173 3.18 -6.00 -21.54
C SER A 173 4.63 -5.62 -21.77
N LEU A 174 5.52 -6.06 -20.90
CA LEU A 174 6.95 -5.92 -21.04
C LEU A 174 7.54 -6.81 -22.15
N LYS A 175 6.79 -7.76 -22.70
CA LYS A 175 7.17 -8.59 -23.87
C LYS A 175 7.64 -7.76 -25.07
N ARG A 176 7.12 -6.54 -25.19
CA ARG A 176 7.53 -5.61 -26.26
C ARG A 176 9.04 -5.31 -26.26
N TRP A 177 9.70 -5.38 -25.09
CA TRP A 177 11.12 -5.03 -24.94
C TRP A 177 11.99 -6.20 -24.48
N TYR A 178 11.38 -7.24 -23.91
CA TYR A 178 12.03 -8.43 -23.41
C TYR A 178 11.44 -9.66 -24.10
N GLY A 179 12.28 -10.56 -24.59
CA GLY A 179 11.82 -11.69 -25.41
C GLY A 179 11.11 -12.78 -24.60
N GLU A 180 11.75 -13.26 -23.56
CA GLU A 180 11.30 -14.41 -22.76
C GLU A 180 10.93 -13.99 -21.32
N LEU A 181 9.82 -14.54 -20.82
CA LEU A 181 9.45 -14.43 -19.40
C LEU A 181 10.03 -15.61 -18.63
N ILE A 182 10.83 -15.32 -17.63
CA ILE A 182 11.26 -16.29 -16.62
C ILE A 182 10.45 -16.02 -15.36
N GLN A 183 9.45 -16.86 -15.13
CA GLN A 183 8.58 -16.75 -13.97
C GLN A 183 9.22 -17.41 -12.76
N GLY A 184 9.28 -16.67 -11.65
CA GLY A 184 9.72 -17.14 -10.35
C GLY A 184 8.60 -17.79 -9.55
N ILE A 185 8.87 -18.02 -8.27
CA ILE A 185 7.95 -18.63 -7.33
C ILE A 185 6.76 -17.71 -7.02
N GLU A 186 5.58 -18.25 -6.89
CA GLU A 186 4.35 -17.54 -6.52
C GLU A 186 4.36 -17.07 -5.07
N ILE A 187 3.54 -16.07 -4.76
CA ILE A 187 3.46 -15.47 -3.42
C ILE A 187 2.98 -16.49 -2.40
N GLU A 188 1.95 -17.28 -2.72
CA GLU A 188 1.42 -18.35 -1.88
C GLU A 188 2.52 -19.33 -1.46
N ASN A 189 3.29 -19.82 -2.42
CA ASN A 189 4.41 -20.72 -2.15
C ASN A 189 5.54 -20.09 -1.31
N LEU A 190 5.75 -18.77 -1.41
CA LEU A 190 6.69 -18.05 -0.55
C LEU A 190 6.16 -17.92 0.88
N ILE A 191 4.86 -17.79 1.06
CA ILE A 191 4.18 -17.78 2.36
C ILE A 191 4.30 -19.15 3.01
N ASP A 192 3.98 -20.22 2.29
CA ASP A 192 4.07 -21.62 2.78
C ASP A 192 5.48 -22.00 3.21
N ARG A 193 6.49 -21.47 2.52
CA ARG A 193 7.91 -21.65 2.89
C ARG A 193 8.39 -20.71 4.00
N GLY A 194 7.51 -19.89 4.58
CA GLY A 194 7.86 -18.91 5.61
C GLY A 194 8.78 -17.79 5.13
N ASN A 195 8.79 -17.48 3.83
CA ASN A 195 9.61 -16.42 3.23
C ASN A 195 8.85 -15.11 3.09
N LEU A 196 7.53 -15.13 3.19
CA LEU A 196 6.63 -13.98 3.24
C LEU A 196 5.59 -14.18 4.35
N THR A 197 5.05 -13.08 4.83
CA THR A 197 3.98 -13.06 5.83
C THR A 197 2.62 -13.12 5.12
N PRO A 198 1.67 -13.95 5.56
CA PRO A 198 0.30 -13.98 5.04
C PRO A 198 -0.42 -12.64 5.16
N VAL A 199 -1.38 -12.40 4.28
CA VAL A 199 -2.23 -11.21 4.30
C VAL A 199 -3.63 -11.55 4.81
N HIS A 200 -4.16 -10.75 5.75
CA HIS A 200 -5.57 -10.74 6.11
C HIS A 200 -6.22 -9.51 5.48
N ASN A 201 -7.15 -9.73 4.56
CA ASN A 201 -7.83 -8.66 3.85
C ASN A 201 -9.08 -8.23 4.59
N PHE A 202 -9.24 -6.91 4.78
CA PHE A 202 -10.42 -6.27 5.29
C PHE A 202 -10.89 -5.27 4.24
N SER A 203 -12.18 -5.28 3.94
CA SER A 203 -12.81 -4.30 3.06
C SER A 203 -13.98 -3.70 3.79
N CYS A 204 -14.12 -2.40 3.67
CA CYS A 204 -15.31 -1.72 4.11
C CYS A 204 -16.10 -1.24 2.89
N ASP A 205 -17.41 -1.23 3.03
CA ASP A 205 -18.29 -0.62 2.04
C ASP A 205 -17.99 0.88 1.98
N ASN A 206 -17.37 1.32 0.90
CA ASN A 206 -17.24 2.75 0.61
C ASN A 206 -18.25 3.14 -0.48
N PRO A 207 -19.39 3.72 -0.09
CA PRO A 207 -20.46 4.08 -1.05
C PRO A 207 -20.01 5.13 -2.08
N ASN A 208 -18.89 5.80 -1.85
CA ASN A 208 -18.34 6.77 -2.78
C ASN A 208 -17.58 6.14 -3.95
N LEU A 209 -17.26 4.84 -3.92
CA LEU A 209 -16.56 4.17 -5.02
C LEU A 209 -17.34 4.20 -6.33
N ASP A 210 -18.68 4.25 -6.28
CA ASP A 210 -19.54 4.40 -7.46
C ASP A 210 -19.31 5.73 -8.20
N LYS A 211 -18.70 6.73 -7.56
CA LYS A 211 -18.33 8.01 -8.18
C LYS A 211 -17.10 7.91 -9.05
N LEU A 212 -16.30 6.85 -8.93
CA LEU A 212 -15.07 6.69 -9.70
C LEU A 212 -15.35 6.52 -11.18
N LYS A 213 -14.81 7.42 -12.00
CA LYS A 213 -14.92 7.41 -13.46
C LYS A 213 -13.54 7.35 -14.08
N THR A 214 -13.41 6.57 -15.12
CA THR A 214 -12.17 6.47 -15.88
C THR A 214 -12.18 7.46 -17.05
N ASP A 215 -11.00 8.01 -17.35
CA ASP A 215 -10.77 8.80 -18.54
C ASP A 215 -10.57 7.93 -19.78
N ALA A 216 -10.21 8.58 -20.87
CA ALA A 216 -9.92 7.91 -22.13
C ALA A 216 -8.70 6.96 -22.07
N SER A 217 -7.79 7.14 -21.10
CA SER A 217 -6.62 6.26 -20.91
C SER A 217 -6.92 5.04 -20.03
N GLY A 218 -8.13 4.96 -19.43
CA GLY A 218 -8.51 3.93 -18.49
C GLY A 218 -8.02 4.16 -17.08
N GLU A 219 -7.45 5.34 -16.78
CA GLU A 219 -7.14 5.77 -15.41
C GLU A 219 -8.34 6.48 -14.80
N TYR A 220 -8.42 6.48 -13.47
CA TYR A 220 -9.42 7.28 -12.78
C TYR A 220 -9.15 8.77 -12.98
N THR A 221 -10.19 9.54 -13.29
CA THR A 221 -10.07 10.99 -13.45
C THR A 221 -9.77 11.65 -12.12
N ASN A 222 -8.95 12.70 -12.12
CA ASN A 222 -8.64 13.45 -10.89
C ASN A 222 -9.92 13.92 -10.19
N LYS A 223 -10.89 14.45 -10.95
CA LYS A 223 -12.17 14.87 -10.41
C LYS A 223 -12.91 13.73 -9.68
N SER A 224 -12.98 12.55 -10.27
CA SER A 224 -13.67 11.42 -9.62
C SER A 224 -12.91 10.90 -8.39
N ILE A 225 -11.57 10.99 -8.39
CA ILE A 225 -10.74 10.71 -7.22
C ILE A 225 -11.05 11.72 -6.11
N ASP A 226 -11.11 13.01 -6.44
CA ASP A 226 -11.41 14.07 -5.48
C ASP A 226 -12.82 13.90 -4.91
N ASP A 227 -13.82 13.69 -5.75
CA ASP A 227 -15.22 13.45 -5.34
C ASP A 227 -15.35 12.21 -4.43
N THR A 228 -14.48 11.22 -4.58
CA THR A 228 -14.50 9.97 -3.81
C THR A 228 -13.73 10.07 -2.50
N PHE A 229 -12.53 10.67 -2.52
CA PHE A 229 -11.59 10.61 -1.40
C PHE A 229 -11.37 11.93 -0.67
N ASN A 230 -11.67 13.11 -1.28
CA ASN A 230 -11.51 14.42 -0.65
C ASN A 230 -12.80 14.88 0.03
N ASN A 231 -13.31 14.07 0.95
CA ASN A 231 -14.50 14.44 1.71
C ASN A 231 -14.43 13.89 3.13
N LEU A 232 -15.21 14.48 4.00
CA LEU A 232 -15.22 14.15 5.41
C LEU A 232 -15.55 12.66 5.66
N ALA A 233 -16.53 12.12 4.94
CA ALA A 233 -16.94 10.72 5.09
C ALA A 233 -15.80 9.74 4.75
N SER A 234 -14.99 10.03 3.72
CA SER A 234 -13.84 9.22 3.37
C SER A 234 -12.74 9.27 4.43
N THR A 235 -12.46 10.46 4.97
CA THR A 235 -11.48 10.62 6.06
C THR A 235 -11.97 9.94 7.33
N GLU A 236 -13.28 9.96 7.55
CA GLU A 236 -13.95 9.30 8.66
C GLU A 236 -13.81 7.80 8.57
N ASN A 237 -14.12 7.24 7.41
CA ASN A 237 -13.99 5.82 7.13
C ASN A 237 -12.54 5.33 7.33
N LEU A 238 -11.55 6.11 6.88
CA LEU A 238 -10.14 5.80 7.10
C LEU A 238 -9.81 5.68 8.60
N ILE A 239 -10.29 6.63 9.41
CA ILE A 239 -10.00 6.62 10.84
C ILE A 239 -10.71 5.49 11.57
N GLU A 240 -11.96 5.22 11.23
CA GLU A 240 -12.74 4.13 11.82
C GLU A 240 -12.05 2.78 11.59
N ASN A 241 -11.64 2.52 10.36
CA ASN A 241 -10.92 1.30 10.01
C ASN A 241 -9.53 1.22 10.68
N TYR A 242 -8.84 2.36 10.84
CA TYR A 242 -7.61 2.37 11.61
C TYR A 242 -7.85 2.01 13.08
N LEU A 243 -8.88 2.58 13.70
CA LEU A 243 -9.24 2.33 15.09
C LEU A 243 -9.63 0.87 15.34
N GLU A 244 -10.32 0.27 14.39
CA GLU A 244 -10.77 -1.11 14.52
C GLU A 244 -9.64 -2.14 14.30
N HIS A 245 -8.76 -1.87 13.36
CA HIS A 245 -7.83 -2.90 12.88
C HIS A 245 -6.35 -2.63 13.18
N CYS A 246 -5.94 -1.36 13.38
CA CYS A 246 -4.54 -0.97 13.29
C CYS A 246 -3.97 -0.27 14.53
N VAL A 247 -4.76 0.02 15.56
CA VAL A 247 -4.28 0.75 16.77
C VAL A 247 -3.08 0.05 17.39
N GLY A 248 -2.02 0.82 17.68
CA GLY A 248 -0.79 0.31 18.26
C GLY A 248 0.10 -0.49 17.32
N LYS A 249 -0.25 -0.56 16.04
CA LYS A 249 0.49 -1.31 15.01
C LYS A 249 1.21 -0.38 14.04
N LYS A 250 2.40 -0.79 13.61
CA LYS A 250 3.14 -0.09 12.57
C LYS A 250 2.36 -0.11 11.26
N THR A 251 1.88 1.06 10.84
CA THR A 251 0.89 1.20 9.77
C THR A 251 1.39 2.07 8.63
N MET A 252 1.22 1.63 7.39
CA MET A 252 1.37 2.47 6.20
C MET A 252 0.01 2.80 5.61
N VAL A 253 -0.24 4.07 5.32
CA VAL A 253 -1.47 4.56 4.69
C VAL A 253 -1.12 5.15 3.33
N PHE A 254 -1.73 4.61 2.27
CA PHE A 254 -1.58 5.11 0.91
C PHE A 254 -2.83 5.86 0.50
N ASN A 255 -2.74 7.19 0.49
CA ASN A 255 -3.87 8.06 0.16
C ASN A 255 -3.97 8.32 -1.35
N ALA A 256 -5.17 8.67 -1.80
CA ALA A 256 -5.49 8.88 -3.21
C ALA A 256 -4.77 10.10 -3.80
N ASN A 257 -4.74 11.21 -3.06
CA ASN A 257 -4.09 12.47 -3.44
C ASN A 257 -3.55 13.22 -2.22
N ILE A 258 -2.87 14.36 -2.47
CA ILE A 258 -2.21 15.15 -1.42
C ILE A 258 -3.22 15.82 -0.49
N GLU A 259 -4.38 16.20 -0.97
CA GLU A 259 -5.42 16.87 -0.18
C GLU A 259 -6.01 15.91 0.85
N ALA A 260 -6.51 14.74 0.41
CA ALA A 260 -6.98 13.67 1.30
C ALA A 260 -5.89 13.23 2.30
N ASN A 261 -4.64 13.18 1.87
CA ASN A 261 -3.51 12.86 2.73
C ASN A 261 -3.28 13.91 3.83
N ASN A 262 -3.38 15.19 3.49
CA ASN A 262 -3.19 16.29 4.44
C ASN A 262 -4.34 16.35 5.46
N GLU A 263 -5.57 16.12 5.04
CA GLU A 263 -6.72 16.07 5.95
C GLU A 263 -6.61 14.89 6.92
N ALA A 264 -6.32 13.69 6.40
CA ALA A 264 -6.09 12.53 7.21
C ALA A 264 -4.93 12.75 8.19
N PHE A 265 -3.80 13.27 7.73
CA PHE A 265 -2.64 13.56 8.56
C PHE A 265 -2.96 14.50 9.72
N LYS A 266 -3.63 15.62 9.47
CA LYS A 266 -4.06 16.58 10.50
C LYS A 266 -4.94 15.89 11.55
N LEU A 267 -5.89 15.09 11.11
CA LEU A 267 -6.84 14.43 11.99
C LEU A 267 -6.15 13.39 12.90
N PHE A 268 -5.22 12.60 12.37
CA PHE A 268 -4.43 11.66 13.17
C PHE A 268 -3.49 12.37 14.15
N GLN A 269 -2.86 13.47 13.70
CA GLN A 269 -2.00 14.30 14.55
C GLN A 269 -2.79 14.93 15.70
N MET A 270 -3.97 15.48 15.43
CA MET A 270 -4.86 16.05 16.45
C MET A 270 -5.31 15.03 17.48
N ARG A 271 -5.35 13.76 17.14
CA ARG A 271 -5.67 12.64 18.04
C ARG A 271 -4.47 12.09 18.81
N GLY A 272 -3.29 12.68 18.61
CA GLY A 272 -2.07 12.32 19.33
C GLY A 272 -1.39 11.05 18.85
N TYR A 273 -1.73 10.55 17.63
CA TYR A 273 -1.04 9.41 17.05
C TYR A 273 0.37 9.77 16.56
N ASN A 274 1.29 8.80 16.63
CA ASN A 274 2.63 8.91 16.07
C ASN A 274 2.56 8.85 14.53
N VAL A 275 2.25 9.95 13.88
CA VAL A 275 2.02 10.03 12.44
C VAL A 275 3.02 10.93 11.74
N ARG A 276 3.51 10.51 10.58
CA ARG A 276 4.20 11.36 9.60
C ARG A 276 3.60 11.21 8.22
N SER A 277 3.69 12.28 7.45
CA SER A 277 3.25 12.34 6.06
C SER A 277 4.42 12.61 5.14
N TYR A 278 4.43 11.96 3.97
CA TYR A 278 5.42 12.21 2.93
C TYR A 278 4.84 12.06 1.52
N ASP A 279 5.01 13.08 0.72
CA ASP A 279 4.60 13.16 -0.68
C ASP A 279 5.65 13.89 -1.55
N SER A 280 5.34 14.14 -2.82
CA SER A 280 6.25 14.82 -3.76
C SER A 280 6.54 16.29 -3.42
N LYS A 281 5.74 16.94 -2.57
CA LYS A 281 5.91 18.32 -2.13
C LYS A 281 6.57 18.44 -0.76
N SER A 282 6.84 17.32 -0.10
CA SER A 282 7.43 17.29 1.25
C SER A 282 8.84 17.87 1.26
N LYS A 283 9.10 18.81 2.17
CA LYS A 283 10.41 19.46 2.35
C LYS A 283 11.39 18.60 3.17
N GLU A 284 10.89 17.70 3.99
CA GLU A 284 11.71 16.80 4.80
C GLU A 284 12.45 15.80 3.90
N LYS A 285 13.68 15.45 4.28
CA LYS A 285 14.45 14.42 3.56
C LYS A 285 13.79 13.04 3.77
N ARG A 286 13.51 12.35 2.68
CA ARG A 286 12.89 11.00 2.68
C ARG A 286 13.57 10.03 3.68
N GLY A 287 14.91 10.05 3.73
CA GLY A 287 15.68 9.19 4.63
C GLY A 287 15.34 9.39 6.12
N ARG A 288 15.09 10.63 6.56
CA ARG A 288 14.70 10.93 7.95
C ARG A 288 13.33 10.37 8.29
N VAL A 289 12.38 10.46 7.36
CA VAL A 289 11.02 9.92 7.54
C VAL A 289 11.08 8.38 7.63
N VAL A 290 11.88 7.75 6.76
CA VAL A 290 12.07 6.29 6.79
C VAL A 290 12.75 5.84 8.08
N GLU A 291 13.77 6.56 8.54
CA GLU A 291 14.45 6.27 9.79
C GLU A 291 13.52 6.41 11.01
N TRP A 292 12.75 7.50 11.06
CA TRP A 292 11.73 7.67 12.08
C TRP A 292 10.72 6.52 12.08
N PHE A 293 10.18 6.16 10.91
CA PHE A 293 9.19 5.08 10.80
C PHE A 293 9.78 3.73 11.22
N ARG A 294 11.05 3.48 10.89
CA ARG A 294 11.75 2.27 11.33
C ARG A 294 11.87 2.18 12.84
N ASN A 295 12.11 3.31 13.51
CA ASN A 295 12.35 3.38 14.95
C ASN A 295 11.08 3.62 15.80
N THR A 296 9.91 3.80 15.18
CA THR A 296 8.65 4.04 15.87
C THR A 296 7.75 2.81 15.74
N PRO A 297 7.58 1.99 16.80
CA PRO A 297 6.84 0.71 16.73
C PRO A 297 5.38 0.86 16.31
N ASP A 298 4.70 1.91 16.78
CA ASP A 298 3.31 2.26 16.49
C ASP A 298 3.19 3.39 15.45
N GLY A 299 4.26 3.61 14.68
CA GLY A 299 4.33 4.69 13.71
C GLY A 299 3.32 4.53 12.57
N ILE A 300 2.70 5.64 12.18
CA ILE A 300 1.80 5.71 11.04
C ILE A 300 2.48 6.53 9.95
N LEU A 301 2.79 5.91 8.83
CA LEU A 301 3.37 6.60 7.68
C LEU A 301 2.33 6.79 6.59
N MET A 302 1.89 8.03 6.39
CA MET A 302 0.96 8.40 5.33
C MET A 302 1.70 8.87 4.07
N SER A 303 1.24 8.46 2.89
CA SER A 303 1.91 8.85 1.65
C SER A 303 1.00 8.90 0.44
N VAL A 304 1.44 9.69 -0.57
CA VAL A 304 0.82 9.76 -1.90
C VAL A 304 1.86 9.47 -2.95
N GLY A 305 1.71 8.36 -3.67
CA GLY A 305 2.58 7.99 -4.80
C GLY A 305 4.04 7.70 -4.44
N VAL A 306 4.38 7.71 -3.15
CA VAL A 306 5.75 7.48 -2.65
C VAL A 306 5.75 6.22 -1.78
N PHE A 307 6.94 5.62 -1.54
CA PHE A 307 7.15 4.38 -0.77
C PHE A 307 6.58 3.10 -1.39
N THR A 308 6.02 3.17 -2.59
CA THR A 308 5.63 1.98 -3.34
C THR A 308 6.83 1.16 -3.80
N THR A 309 7.98 1.81 -4.05
CA THR A 309 9.25 1.18 -4.42
C THR A 309 10.41 1.69 -3.56
N GLY A 310 11.49 0.92 -3.43
CA GLY A 310 12.73 1.34 -2.74
C GLY A 310 12.54 1.72 -1.27
N PHE A 311 11.62 1.02 -0.58
CA PHE A 311 11.34 1.21 0.84
C PHE A 311 11.49 -0.13 1.56
N ASP A 312 12.32 -0.17 2.58
CA ASP A 312 12.70 -1.39 3.29
C ASP A 312 12.50 -1.24 4.80
N VAL A 313 11.27 -1.54 5.23
CA VAL A 313 10.86 -1.65 6.63
C VAL A 313 10.06 -2.96 6.74
N GLU A 314 10.55 -3.91 7.51
CA GLU A 314 10.07 -5.29 7.54
C GLU A 314 8.90 -5.49 8.51
N ASP A 315 8.87 -4.70 9.58
CA ASP A 315 7.93 -4.80 10.69
C ASP A 315 6.63 -4.01 10.48
N VAL A 316 6.23 -3.77 9.22
CA VAL A 316 4.93 -3.19 8.88
C VAL A 316 3.84 -4.23 9.11
N GLU A 317 2.91 -3.93 10.00
CA GLU A 317 1.82 -4.83 10.41
C GLU A 317 0.50 -4.53 9.71
N CYS A 318 0.30 -3.28 9.28
CA CYS A 318 -0.93 -2.86 8.62
C CYS A 318 -0.62 -2.02 7.37
N ILE A 319 -1.35 -2.31 6.30
CA ILE A 319 -1.42 -1.50 5.08
C ILE A 319 -2.86 -1.00 4.95
N ILE A 320 -3.06 0.30 4.88
CA ILE A 320 -4.36 0.89 4.54
C ILE A 320 -4.27 1.50 3.15
N MET A 321 -5.07 0.99 2.24
CA MET A 321 -5.13 1.48 0.87
C MET A 321 -6.34 2.41 0.70
N ASN A 322 -6.18 3.67 1.11
CA ASN A 322 -7.18 4.74 0.97
C ASN A 322 -7.11 5.36 -0.42
N LYS A 323 -7.13 4.49 -1.41
CA LYS A 323 -7.13 4.84 -2.84
C LYS A 323 -7.61 3.69 -3.70
N ALA A 324 -8.31 4.00 -4.76
CA ALA A 324 -8.57 3.07 -5.84
C ALA A 324 -7.44 3.14 -6.89
N THR A 325 -7.12 2.01 -7.52
CA THR A 325 -6.17 1.98 -8.63
C THR A 325 -6.66 1.11 -9.78
N GLN A 326 -6.24 1.47 -10.99
CA GLN A 326 -6.42 0.64 -12.18
C GLN A 326 -5.17 -0.20 -12.48
N SER A 327 -4.07 -0.04 -11.70
CA SER A 327 -2.81 -0.73 -11.91
C SER A 327 -2.63 -1.90 -10.96
N LEU A 328 -2.59 -3.11 -11.51
CA LEU A 328 -2.24 -4.35 -10.81
C LEU A 328 -0.82 -4.27 -10.22
N SER A 329 0.10 -3.69 -10.99
CA SER A 329 1.49 -3.49 -10.55
C SER A 329 1.58 -2.63 -9.30
N LEU A 330 0.86 -1.49 -9.27
CA LEU A 330 0.84 -0.61 -8.10
C LEU A 330 0.20 -1.30 -6.88
N TYR A 331 -0.88 -2.04 -7.08
CA TYR A 331 -1.53 -2.83 -6.05
C TYR A 331 -0.55 -3.80 -5.39
N HIS A 332 0.10 -4.67 -6.18
CA HIS A 332 1.08 -5.62 -5.67
C HIS A 332 2.28 -4.96 -4.97
N GLN A 333 2.76 -3.82 -5.45
CA GLN A 333 3.85 -3.08 -4.82
C GLN A 333 3.46 -2.50 -3.45
N ILE A 334 2.24 -1.97 -3.33
CA ILE A 334 1.71 -1.41 -2.07
C ILE A 334 1.53 -2.53 -1.05
N VAL A 335 0.75 -3.54 -1.38
CA VAL A 335 0.41 -4.62 -0.44
C VAL A 335 1.65 -5.42 -0.03
N GLY A 336 2.56 -5.66 -0.96
CA GLY A 336 3.82 -6.36 -0.70
C GLY A 336 4.75 -5.66 0.32
N ARG A 337 4.46 -4.41 0.74
CA ARG A 337 5.18 -3.77 1.86
C ARG A 337 4.86 -4.43 3.19
N GLY A 338 3.66 -4.96 3.37
CA GLY A 338 3.26 -5.71 4.56
C GLY A 338 3.77 -7.15 4.58
N GLY A 339 3.99 -7.76 3.41
CA GLY A 339 4.33 -9.20 3.28
C GLY A 339 5.73 -9.62 3.71
N ARG A 340 6.59 -8.72 4.21
CA ARG A 340 7.96 -9.06 4.63
C ARG A 340 7.99 -9.76 5.97
N ILE A 341 8.82 -10.78 6.10
CA ILE A 341 9.12 -11.41 7.40
C ILE A 341 10.07 -10.53 8.21
N THR A 342 10.00 -10.63 9.52
CA THR A 342 10.84 -9.89 10.46
C THR A 342 11.02 -10.67 11.76
N ASP A 343 12.21 -10.54 12.37
CA ASP A 343 12.50 -11.10 13.69
C ASP A 343 12.29 -10.06 14.81
N LYS A 344 11.93 -8.82 14.46
CA LYS A 344 11.79 -7.70 15.42
C LYS A 344 10.52 -7.78 16.25
N ILE A 345 9.46 -8.36 15.67
CA ILE A 345 8.14 -8.50 16.27
C ILE A 345 7.54 -9.86 15.89
N TYR A 346 6.59 -10.34 16.69
CA TYR A 346 5.77 -11.46 16.29
C TYR A 346 4.73 -11.01 15.26
N LYS A 347 4.89 -11.48 14.02
CA LYS A 347 4.08 -11.07 12.87
C LYS A 347 3.62 -12.30 12.08
N PRO A 348 2.60 -13.02 12.57
CA PRO A 348 2.07 -14.21 11.90
C PRO A 348 1.31 -13.85 10.61
N TYR A 349 0.77 -12.64 10.52
CA TYR A 349 0.11 -12.06 9.34
C TYR A 349 0.23 -10.55 9.39
N PHE A 350 -0.05 -9.90 8.26
CA PHE A 350 -0.29 -8.47 8.22
C PHE A 350 -1.72 -8.18 7.74
N LYS A 351 -2.25 -7.03 8.13
CA LYS A 351 -3.59 -6.59 7.75
C LYS A 351 -3.54 -5.69 6.54
N MET A 352 -4.38 -5.97 5.55
CA MET A 352 -4.65 -5.11 4.40
C MET A 352 -6.06 -4.57 4.49
N ILE A 353 -6.20 -3.27 4.74
CA ILE A 353 -7.47 -2.57 4.80
C ILE A 353 -7.69 -1.86 3.47
N ASP A 354 -8.66 -2.31 2.70
CA ASP A 354 -8.94 -1.80 1.37
C ASP A 354 -10.16 -0.87 1.37
N LEU A 355 -9.89 0.43 1.33
CA LEU A 355 -10.91 1.48 1.23
C LEU A 355 -11.20 1.89 -0.22
N GLY A 356 -10.48 1.31 -1.17
CA GLY A 356 -10.54 1.63 -2.60
C GLY A 356 -11.15 0.53 -3.47
N GLY A 357 -11.63 -0.58 -2.89
CA GLY A 357 -12.22 -1.71 -3.63
C GLY A 357 -11.23 -2.48 -4.50
N ASN A 358 -9.94 -2.42 -4.17
CA ASN A 358 -8.89 -3.02 -4.99
C ASN A 358 -8.86 -4.54 -4.87
N VAL A 359 -9.15 -5.09 -3.67
CA VAL A 359 -9.21 -6.55 -3.45
C VAL A 359 -10.33 -7.17 -4.26
N SER A 360 -11.51 -6.54 -4.29
CA SER A 360 -12.64 -6.99 -5.13
C SER A 360 -12.32 -6.96 -6.61
N LYS A 361 -11.38 -6.09 -7.03
CA LYS A 361 -11.00 -5.94 -8.43
C LYS A 361 -9.87 -6.88 -8.85
N PHE A 362 -8.86 -7.03 -8.02
CA PHE A 362 -7.62 -7.73 -8.36
C PHE A 362 -7.48 -9.10 -7.68
N GLY A 363 -8.32 -9.41 -6.71
CA GLY A 363 -8.17 -10.55 -5.82
C GLY A 363 -7.26 -10.25 -4.62
N SER A 364 -7.03 -11.24 -3.77
CA SER A 364 -6.04 -11.14 -2.70
C SER A 364 -4.63 -11.01 -3.27
N TRP A 365 -3.77 -10.28 -2.57
CA TRP A 365 -2.35 -10.18 -2.96
C TRP A 365 -1.63 -11.53 -3.02
N SER A 366 -2.05 -12.50 -2.21
CA SER A 366 -1.52 -13.87 -2.19
C SER A 366 -2.05 -14.76 -3.30
N ASP A 367 -3.11 -14.35 -4.02
CA ASP A 367 -3.69 -15.17 -5.07
C ASP A 367 -2.69 -15.41 -6.20
N SER A 368 -2.75 -16.61 -6.77
CA SER A 368 -1.97 -16.96 -7.96
C SER A 368 -2.39 -16.10 -9.15
N VAL A 369 -1.44 -15.53 -9.85
CA VAL A 369 -1.64 -14.70 -11.04
C VAL A 369 -0.99 -15.37 -12.24
N ASN A 370 -1.76 -15.55 -13.31
CA ASN A 370 -1.23 -16.08 -14.56
C ASN A 370 -0.40 -15.00 -15.28
N TRP A 371 0.84 -14.80 -14.82
CA TRP A 371 1.75 -13.81 -15.39
C TRP A 371 2.12 -14.09 -16.83
N GLU A 372 2.16 -15.36 -17.24
CA GLU A 372 2.46 -15.74 -18.60
C GLU A 372 1.38 -15.28 -19.58
N ALA A 373 0.11 -15.52 -19.24
CA ALA A 373 -1.01 -15.04 -20.05
C ALA A 373 -1.04 -13.50 -20.14
N ILE A 374 -0.77 -12.81 -19.02
CA ILE A 374 -0.66 -11.35 -19.00
C ILE A 374 0.51 -10.87 -19.87
N TYR A 375 1.67 -11.49 -19.74
CA TYR A 375 2.87 -11.16 -20.51
C TYR A 375 2.69 -11.37 -22.01
N ASN A 376 2.00 -12.45 -22.40
CA ASN A 376 1.74 -12.79 -23.79
C ASN A 376 0.57 -12.02 -24.39
N ASN A 377 -0.11 -11.14 -23.63
CA ASN A 377 -1.37 -10.50 -24.02
C ASN A 377 -2.43 -11.51 -24.47
N GLU A 378 -2.37 -12.73 -23.93
CA GLU A 378 -3.37 -13.74 -24.16
C GLU A 378 -4.71 -13.28 -23.57
N LYS A 379 -5.78 -13.58 -24.30
CA LYS A 379 -7.14 -13.04 -24.12
C LYS A 379 -7.53 -12.78 -22.67
N GLU A 380 -8.04 -11.60 -22.39
CA GLU A 380 -8.47 -11.08 -21.09
C GLU A 380 -9.30 -12.05 -20.21
N LYS A 381 -10.03 -13.00 -20.83
CA LYS A 381 -10.82 -14.00 -20.12
C LYS A 381 -10.01 -15.08 -19.39
N LYS A 382 -8.73 -15.29 -19.80
CA LYS A 382 -7.85 -16.25 -19.14
C LYS A 382 -6.77 -15.58 -18.29
N ALA A 383 -6.44 -14.32 -18.57
CA ALA A 383 -5.44 -13.56 -17.85
C ALA A 383 -6.01 -12.83 -16.61
N ARG A 384 -7.27 -12.43 -16.67
CA ARG A 384 -8.03 -12.06 -15.48
C ARG A 384 -8.50 -13.36 -14.88
N VAL A 385 -7.66 -13.83 -14.03
CA VAL A 385 -7.91 -14.79 -13.00
C VAL A 385 -9.38 -14.86 -12.66
N ARG A 386 -9.89 -16.10 -12.66
CA ARG A 386 -11.05 -16.52 -11.91
C ARG A 386 -12.16 -15.47 -11.86
N ASP A 387 -13.33 -15.83 -12.22
CA ASP A 387 -14.53 -15.09 -11.80
C ASP A 387 -14.22 -14.58 -10.40
N VAL A 388 -14.32 -13.26 -10.21
CA VAL A 388 -14.08 -12.63 -8.91
C VAL A 388 -14.93 -13.45 -7.95
N GLU A 389 -14.29 -14.39 -7.26
CA GLU A 389 -14.97 -15.23 -6.29
C GLU A 389 -15.55 -14.24 -5.30
N ASP A 390 -16.86 -14.26 -5.14
CA ASP A 390 -17.56 -13.38 -4.22
C ASP A 390 -16.92 -13.60 -2.85
N PHE A 391 -16.07 -12.66 -2.42
CA PHE A 391 -15.54 -12.71 -1.09
C PHE A 391 -16.68 -12.67 -0.09
N ILE A 392 -16.56 -13.47 0.94
CA ILE A 392 -17.51 -13.57 2.02
C ILE A 392 -16.91 -12.86 3.22
N ILE A 393 -17.68 -12.06 3.93
CA ILE A 393 -17.21 -11.44 5.17
C ILE A 393 -17.48 -12.40 6.32
N CYS A 394 -16.46 -12.76 7.06
CA CYS A 394 -16.57 -13.58 8.25
C CYS A 394 -17.40 -12.87 9.32
N HIS A 395 -18.43 -13.52 9.83
CA HIS A 395 -19.31 -12.95 10.85
C HIS A 395 -18.66 -12.75 12.22
N SER A 396 -17.48 -13.35 12.46
CA SER A 396 -16.80 -13.34 13.75
C SER A 396 -15.63 -12.35 13.80
N CYS A 397 -14.80 -12.29 12.74
CA CYS A 397 -13.60 -11.44 12.70
C CYS A 397 -13.62 -10.41 11.57
N GLU A 398 -14.68 -10.38 10.76
CA GLU A 398 -14.91 -9.43 9.65
C GLU A 398 -13.87 -9.50 8.52
N ALA A 399 -13.00 -10.50 8.53
CA ALA A 399 -12.06 -10.73 7.44
C ALA A 399 -12.77 -11.16 6.16
N MET A 400 -12.26 -10.74 5.01
CA MET A 400 -12.69 -11.24 3.71
C MET A 400 -12.12 -12.65 3.50
N ILE A 401 -13.00 -13.62 3.28
CA ILE A 401 -12.67 -15.04 3.13
C ILE A 401 -13.27 -15.58 1.83
N LYS A 402 -12.69 -16.63 1.27
CA LYS A 402 -13.15 -17.26 0.04
C LYS A 402 -14.10 -18.43 0.31
N GLU A 403 -13.90 -19.10 1.44
CA GLU A 403 -14.66 -20.26 1.86
C GLU A 403 -15.54 -19.95 3.07
N TYR A 404 -16.51 -20.83 3.33
CA TYR A 404 -17.48 -20.62 4.40
C TYR A 404 -16.89 -20.79 5.81
N ASP A 405 -15.76 -21.47 5.94
CA ASP A 405 -15.03 -21.59 7.20
C ASP A 405 -13.91 -20.57 7.21
N CYS A 406 -13.86 -19.76 8.25
CA CYS A 406 -12.89 -18.69 8.33
C CYS A 406 -11.50 -19.22 8.66
N GLU A 407 -10.58 -19.14 7.70
CA GLU A 407 -9.18 -19.52 7.85
C GLU A 407 -8.42 -18.68 8.89
N TYR A 408 -8.94 -17.49 9.23
CA TYR A 408 -8.29 -16.54 10.14
C TYR A 408 -8.69 -16.72 11.61
N CYS A 409 -9.96 -17.03 11.88
CA CYS A 409 -10.45 -17.15 13.26
C CYS A 409 -11.09 -18.51 13.58
N GLY A 410 -11.12 -19.44 12.62
CA GLY A 410 -11.72 -20.76 12.80
C GLY A 410 -13.24 -20.79 12.93
N ALA A 411 -13.93 -19.67 12.71
CA ALA A 411 -15.39 -19.60 12.81
C ALA A 411 -16.03 -20.46 11.72
N LYS A 412 -16.84 -21.45 12.13
CA LYS A 412 -17.59 -22.33 11.24
C LYS A 412 -18.97 -21.77 10.95
N LYS A 413 -19.31 -21.66 9.69
CA LYS A 413 -20.62 -21.53 9.07
C LYS A 413 -21.70 -20.68 9.81
N LYS A 414 -21.65 -19.36 9.65
CA LYS A 414 -22.84 -18.49 9.58
C LYS A 414 -22.53 -17.37 8.57
N VAL A 415 -22.70 -17.65 7.30
CA VAL A 415 -22.39 -16.68 6.24
C VAL A 415 -23.68 -16.03 5.80
N LYS A 416 -23.74 -14.71 5.90
CA LYS A 416 -24.64 -13.91 5.08
C LYS A 416 -23.89 -13.65 3.77
N LYS A 417 -24.40 -14.16 2.62
CA LYS A 417 -23.95 -13.68 1.31
C LYS A 417 -23.98 -12.17 1.36
N ALA A 418 -22.84 -11.54 1.10
CA ALA A 418 -22.77 -10.12 0.84
C ALA A 418 -23.59 -9.84 -0.44
N LYS A 419 -24.90 -9.72 -0.31
CA LYS A 419 -25.62 -8.90 -1.25
C LYS A 419 -25.05 -7.51 -1.05
N SER A 420 -24.73 -6.82 -2.12
CA SER A 420 -24.42 -5.40 -2.18
C SER A 420 -25.57 -4.56 -1.61
N LYS A 421 -25.88 -4.75 -0.38
CA LYS A 421 -26.65 -3.85 0.45
C LYS A 421 -25.64 -3.30 1.43
N VAL A 422 -25.43 -2.01 1.31
CA VAL A 422 -25.02 -1.14 2.38
C VAL A 422 -25.67 -1.66 3.67
N VAL A 423 -25.03 -2.62 4.32
CA VAL A 423 -25.22 -2.82 5.73
C VAL A 423 -24.38 -1.71 6.33
N ILE A 424 -24.93 -0.51 6.25
CA ILE A 424 -24.67 0.43 7.31
C ILE A 424 -24.97 -0.41 8.54
N ALA A 425 -23.93 -0.81 9.24
CA ALA A 425 -24.05 -1.30 10.59
C ALA A 425 -24.60 -0.13 11.44
N LYS A 426 -25.87 0.24 11.18
CA LYS A 426 -26.62 1.26 11.92
C LYS A 426 -26.74 0.92 13.40
N GLU A 427 -26.34 -0.30 13.78
CA GLU A 427 -26.42 -0.78 15.16
C GLU A 427 -25.07 -1.01 15.83
N LEU A 428 -23.93 -0.84 15.11
CA LEU A 428 -22.57 -0.91 15.66
C LEU A 428 -21.74 0.34 15.41
N ILE A 429 -22.32 1.37 14.82
CA ILE A 429 -21.79 2.73 14.93
C ILE A 429 -22.12 3.24 16.34
N LYS A 430 -21.54 2.61 17.32
CA LYS A 430 -21.34 3.26 18.60
C LYS A 430 -20.07 4.07 18.45
N LEU A 431 -20.25 5.09 17.70
CA LEU A 431 -19.70 6.40 17.72
C LEU A 431 -18.16 6.44 17.79
N PRO A 432 -17.49 6.79 16.68
CA PRO A 432 -16.06 7.14 16.69
C PRO A 432 -15.79 8.25 17.70
N PRO A 433 -14.56 8.44 18.19
CA PRO A 433 -14.23 9.52 19.12
C PRO A 433 -14.82 10.83 18.62
N PRO A 434 -15.46 11.64 19.48
CA PRO A 434 -16.23 12.78 19.05
C PRO A 434 -15.36 13.75 18.27
N ARG A 435 -15.76 13.99 17.05
CA ARG A 435 -15.10 15.00 16.22
C ARG A 435 -15.56 16.34 16.71
N VAL A 436 -14.61 17.20 16.96
CA VAL A 436 -14.90 18.57 17.40
C VAL A 436 -15.93 19.21 16.48
N ASN A 437 -15.73 19.11 15.18
CA ASN A 437 -16.66 19.69 14.19
C ASN A 437 -18.03 19.01 14.21
N HIS A 438 -18.11 17.70 14.44
CA HIS A 438 -19.39 17.00 14.52
C HIS A 438 -20.18 17.43 15.78
N ILE A 439 -19.48 17.54 16.92
CA ILE A 439 -20.09 18.03 18.17
C ILE A 439 -20.51 19.50 18.02
N LEU A 440 -19.66 20.35 17.44
CA LEU A 440 -20.00 21.76 17.19
C LEU A 440 -21.19 21.89 16.25
N ASN A 441 -21.23 21.14 15.15
CA ASN A 441 -22.34 21.12 14.21
C ASN A 441 -23.63 20.60 14.86
N TYR A 442 -23.52 19.56 15.69
CA TYR A 442 -24.65 19.03 16.45
C TYR A 442 -25.18 20.03 17.46
N CYS A 443 -24.29 20.67 18.24
CA CYS A 443 -24.65 21.71 19.19
C CYS A 443 -25.29 22.91 18.49
N GLN A 444 -24.73 23.38 17.39
CA GLN A 444 -25.30 24.47 16.59
C GLN A 444 -26.68 24.12 16.02
N LYS A 445 -26.82 22.94 15.43
CA LYS A 445 -28.09 22.46 14.82
C LYS A 445 -29.21 22.33 15.85
N ASN A 446 -28.88 21.96 17.07
CA ASN A 446 -29.84 21.74 18.15
C ASN A 446 -29.89 22.91 19.16
N GLN A 447 -29.21 24.03 18.86
CA GLN A 447 -29.14 25.22 19.73
C GLN A 447 -28.63 24.89 21.16
N LEU A 448 -27.74 23.89 21.28
CA LEU A 448 -27.17 23.49 22.55
C LEU A 448 -26.03 24.41 22.97
N THR A 449 -25.91 24.61 24.29
CA THR A 449 -24.82 25.41 24.85
C THR A 449 -23.48 24.67 24.82
N ILE A 450 -22.37 25.37 25.01
CA ILE A 450 -21.03 24.77 25.12
C ILE A 450 -20.98 23.73 26.27
N ASN A 451 -21.72 23.96 27.34
CA ASN A 451 -21.81 23.02 28.45
C ASN A 451 -22.51 21.72 28.06
N ASP A 452 -23.57 21.81 27.27
CA ASP A 452 -24.25 20.62 26.73
C ASP A 452 -23.35 19.84 25.79
N GLY A 453 -22.58 20.51 24.93
CA GLY A 453 -21.58 19.89 24.08
C GLY A 453 -20.50 19.17 24.87
N LYS A 454 -20.03 19.71 25.99
CA LYS A 454 -19.07 19.04 26.89
C LYS A 454 -19.66 17.79 27.54
N ASN A 455 -20.90 17.86 27.98
CA ASN A 455 -21.58 16.70 28.58
C ASN A 455 -21.85 15.61 27.53
N LEU A 456 -22.23 15.99 26.32
CA LEU A 456 -22.37 15.10 25.20
C LEU A 456 -21.03 14.40 24.89
N THR A 457 -19.94 15.14 24.86
CA THR A 457 -18.60 14.61 24.65
C THR A 457 -18.19 13.61 25.72
N ALA A 458 -18.45 13.93 26.98
CA ALA A 458 -18.13 13.05 28.11
C ALA A 458 -18.95 11.75 28.08
N ASN A 459 -20.24 11.84 27.80
CA ASN A 459 -21.10 10.67 27.64
C ASN A 459 -20.65 9.81 26.48
N TYR A 460 -20.30 10.42 25.37
CA TYR A 460 -19.85 9.79 24.18
C TYR A 460 -18.53 9.02 24.35
N ILE A 461 -17.53 9.62 24.97
CA ILE A 461 -16.26 8.95 25.28
C ILE A 461 -16.51 7.76 26.22
N LEU A 462 -17.36 7.94 27.22
CA LEU A 462 -17.73 6.87 28.13
C LEU A 462 -18.39 5.70 27.39
N ASP A 463 -19.36 5.99 26.52
CA ASP A 463 -20.03 4.97 25.71
C ASP A 463 -19.06 4.23 24.81
N MET A 464 -18.06 4.92 24.26
CA MET A 464 -17.03 4.33 23.42
C MET A 464 -16.16 3.33 24.19
N PHE A 465 -15.79 3.63 25.42
CA PHE A 465 -14.99 2.72 26.27
C PHE A 465 -15.81 1.57 26.84
N ILE A 466 -17.08 1.81 27.17
CA ILE A 466 -18.00 0.80 27.73
C ILE A 466 -18.40 -0.23 26.68
N PHE A 467 -18.55 0.21 25.42
CA PHE A 467 -19.04 -0.63 24.33
C PHE A 467 -17.93 -1.11 23.38
N SER A 468 -16.66 -0.65 23.56
CA SER A 468 -15.55 -1.29 22.87
C SER A 468 -15.47 -2.74 23.39
N LYS A 469 -15.50 -3.71 22.48
CA LYS A 469 -15.42 -5.16 22.75
C LYS A 469 -14.08 -5.64 23.35
N THR A 470 -13.23 -4.73 23.85
CA THR A 470 -12.08 -5.08 24.66
C THR A 470 -12.63 -5.63 25.96
N LYS A 471 -12.27 -6.88 26.25
CA LYS A 471 -12.75 -7.59 27.44
C LYS A 471 -12.67 -6.69 28.67
N PRO A 472 -13.73 -6.60 29.49
CA PRO A 472 -13.76 -5.77 30.70
C PRO A 472 -12.55 -5.97 31.63
N GLU A 473 -12.03 -7.19 31.70
CA GLU A 473 -10.87 -7.58 32.51
C GLU A 473 -9.58 -6.82 32.16
N SER A 474 -9.32 -6.53 30.88
CA SER A 474 -8.10 -5.76 30.50
C SER A 474 -8.20 -4.26 30.82
N ILE A 475 -9.41 -3.75 31.00
CA ILE A 475 -9.67 -2.34 31.32
C ILE A 475 -9.60 -2.12 32.85
N VAL A 476 -10.01 -3.12 33.62
CA VAL A 476 -10.03 -3.04 35.10
C VAL A 476 -8.61 -3.00 35.67
N GLU A 477 -7.66 -3.71 35.03
CA GLU A 477 -6.29 -3.80 35.53
C GLU A 477 -5.44 -2.55 35.28
N ASN A 478 -5.88 -1.60 34.41
CA ASN A 478 -5.06 -0.46 34.04
C ASN A 478 -5.82 0.89 34.05
N LYS A 479 -6.39 1.25 35.20
CA LYS A 479 -7.12 2.51 35.40
C LYS A 479 -6.31 3.75 34.99
N GLU A 480 -4.99 3.70 35.12
CA GLU A 480 -4.10 4.82 34.82
C GLU A 480 -3.85 4.94 33.30
N TYR A 481 -3.78 3.82 32.61
CA TYR A 481 -3.72 3.81 31.13
C TYR A 481 -4.98 4.41 30.53
N LEU A 482 -6.14 3.99 31.01
CA LEU A 482 -7.45 4.52 30.60
C LEU A 482 -7.55 6.03 30.82
N ARG A 483 -7.06 6.52 31.97
CA ARG A 483 -6.99 7.95 32.25
C ARG A 483 -6.16 8.71 31.24
N LYS A 484 -4.97 8.23 30.90
CA LYS A 484 -4.08 8.85 29.91
C LYS A 484 -4.68 8.86 28.50
N GLU A 485 -5.36 7.80 28.10
CA GLU A 485 -6.02 7.75 26.79
C GLU A 485 -7.23 8.69 26.72
N ILE A 486 -8.02 8.79 27.79
CA ILE A 486 -9.13 9.75 27.88
C ILE A 486 -8.61 11.19 27.85
N GLU A 487 -7.53 11.49 28.57
CA GLU A 487 -6.91 12.81 28.56
C GLU A 487 -6.43 13.20 27.16
N LYS A 488 -5.78 12.29 26.45
CA LYS A 488 -5.35 12.50 25.05
C LYS A 488 -6.51 12.78 24.10
N ALA A 489 -7.63 12.08 24.26
CA ALA A 489 -8.80 12.25 23.40
C ALA A 489 -9.59 13.53 23.72
N ILE A 490 -9.63 13.95 24.99
CA ILE A 490 -10.47 15.04 25.49
C ILE A 490 -9.81 16.41 25.32
N LEU A 491 -8.51 16.51 25.59
CA LEU A 491 -7.80 17.79 25.54
C LEU A 491 -7.94 18.51 24.18
N PRO A 492 -7.78 17.85 23.01
CA PRO A 492 -7.99 18.49 21.74
C PRO A 492 -9.41 19.02 21.53
N ILE A 493 -10.42 18.27 21.99
CA ILE A 493 -11.83 18.66 21.91
C ILE A 493 -12.10 19.87 22.80
N TYR A 494 -11.55 19.85 24.01
CA TYR A 494 -11.67 20.97 24.94
C TYR A 494 -11.07 22.26 24.36
N PHE A 495 -9.86 22.20 23.80
CA PHE A 495 -9.20 23.36 23.19
C PHE A 495 -9.96 23.89 21.98
N ALA A 496 -10.55 23.02 21.18
CA ALA A 496 -11.33 23.45 20.02
C ALA A 496 -12.68 24.11 20.40
N LEU A 497 -13.29 23.67 21.50
CA LEU A 497 -14.53 24.26 22.01
C LEU A 497 -14.33 25.61 22.73
N HIS A 498 -13.09 25.94 23.13
CA HIS A 498 -12.75 27.14 23.92
C HIS A 498 -11.79 28.10 23.20
N ASN A 499 -11.98 28.31 21.92
CA ASN A 499 -11.04 29.02 21.03
C ASN A 499 -10.89 30.53 21.29
N SER A 500 -11.49 31.14 22.29
CA SER A 500 -11.48 32.58 22.43
C SER A 500 -10.98 33.18 23.73
N ASP A 501 -10.87 32.43 24.85
CA ASP A 501 -10.48 33.06 26.13
C ASP A 501 -9.51 32.21 26.95
N LEU A 502 -8.23 32.46 26.72
CA LEU A 502 -7.18 31.52 27.06
C LEU A 502 -6.36 31.83 28.32
N GLU A 503 -6.55 32.93 29.06
CA GLU A 503 -5.53 33.31 30.03
C GLU A 503 -5.82 33.13 31.52
N GLY A 504 -7.04 32.93 31.96
CA GLY A 504 -7.29 32.92 33.42
C GLY A 504 -7.90 31.67 34.05
N ASN A 505 -8.75 30.95 33.35
CA ASN A 505 -9.62 29.91 33.93
C ASN A 505 -9.34 28.45 33.51
N LYS A 506 -8.28 28.20 32.77
CA LYS A 506 -7.99 26.92 32.09
C LYS A 506 -7.89 25.71 33.02
N PHE A 507 -7.16 25.84 34.10
CA PHE A 507 -6.81 24.66 34.94
C PHE A 507 -8.01 24.13 35.75
N ARG A 508 -8.85 24.99 36.25
CA ARG A 508 -10.02 24.59 37.03
C ARG A 508 -11.04 23.83 36.18
N THR A 509 -11.34 24.35 35.02
CA THR A 509 -12.35 23.80 34.12
C THR A 509 -11.91 22.46 33.45
N ILE A 510 -10.63 22.29 33.15
CA ILE A 510 -10.08 21.02 32.64
C ILE A 510 -10.16 19.95 33.72
N LYS A 511 -9.75 20.29 34.96
CA LYS A 511 -9.77 19.38 36.11
C LYS A 511 -11.20 18.99 36.49
N ASP A 512 -12.14 19.93 36.44
CA ASP A 512 -13.55 19.65 36.69
C ASP A 512 -14.18 18.75 35.62
N PHE A 513 -13.78 18.92 34.37
CA PHE A 513 -14.22 18.08 33.26
C PHE A 513 -13.64 16.66 33.35
N GLN A 514 -12.36 16.55 33.68
CA GLN A 514 -11.70 15.27 33.94
C GLN A 514 -12.37 14.55 35.13
N ASN A 515 -12.62 15.26 36.22
CA ASN A 515 -13.28 14.70 37.39
C ASN A 515 -14.69 14.17 37.10
N LYS A 516 -15.46 14.87 36.26
CA LYS A 516 -16.80 14.39 35.81
C LYS A 516 -16.71 13.08 35.04
N ILE A 517 -15.71 12.94 34.19
CA ILE A 517 -15.49 11.70 33.42
C ILE A 517 -15.05 10.57 34.34
N TYR A 518 -14.09 10.83 35.22
CA TYR A 518 -13.62 9.83 36.19
C TYR A 518 -14.73 9.36 37.14
N ASN A 519 -15.59 10.26 37.57
CA ASN A 519 -16.73 9.91 38.41
C ASN A 519 -17.74 9.03 37.66
N LYS A 520 -17.98 9.29 36.41
CA LYS A 520 -18.85 8.43 35.58
C LYS A 520 -18.25 7.05 35.33
N ILE A 521 -16.95 6.98 35.08
CA ILE A 521 -16.22 5.71 34.92
C ILE A 521 -16.26 4.91 36.24
N ASN A 522 -15.98 5.54 37.37
CA ASN A 522 -16.04 4.87 38.65
C ASN A 522 -17.45 4.35 38.95
N LYS A 523 -18.49 5.17 38.73
CA LYS A 523 -19.88 4.77 38.93
C LYS A 523 -20.27 3.57 38.05
N TYR A 524 -19.78 3.54 36.79
CA TYR A 524 -20.01 2.41 35.90
C TYR A 524 -19.43 1.09 36.43
N TYR A 525 -18.23 1.14 37.02
CA TYR A 525 -17.60 -0.03 37.65
C TYR A 525 -18.24 -0.43 38.97
N GLU A 526 -18.71 0.53 39.75
CA GLU A 526 -19.44 0.28 41.02
C GLU A 526 -20.81 -0.38 40.78
N GLU A 527 -21.47 -0.08 39.64
CA GLU A 527 -22.76 -0.68 39.27
C GLU A 527 -22.64 -2.09 38.70
N ARG A 528 -21.43 -2.59 38.38
CA ARG A 528 -21.17 -3.88 37.75
C ARG A 528 -20.21 -4.80 38.48
N GLY A 529 -19.61 -4.37 39.58
CA GLY A 529 -18.88 -5.20 40.54
C GLY A 529 -19.84 -5.79 41.51
#